data_16051c08bbc056dfe82f05a1bca818d7
#
_entry.id   16051c08bbc056dfe82f05a1bca818d7
#
_cell.length_a   1.000
_cell.length_b   1.000
_cell.length_c   1.000
_cell.angle_alpha   90.00
_cell.angle_beta   90.00
_cell.angle_gamma   90.00
#
_symmetry.space_group_name_H-M   'P 1'
#
loop_
_entity.id
_entity.type
_entity.pdbx_description
1 polymer ?
#
loop_
_entity_poly.entity_id
_entity_poly.type
_entity_poly.pdbx_seq_one_letter_code
_entity_poly.pdbx_strand_id
1 'polypeptide(L)'
;FNGLYHDFSTKEYKQGEANRKEKWEMCRGMGLSFGYNENEGDDQLISVPDLIHLLVATVSDNGNLLLNIGPKPDGTIPDEQEKRLLALGKWLEINGEGIYDTSCSAHLPETAGDGVQLFFTAKEKDLYVFIEGLSQEENTVLIPGVKGSAETLDSTLKVQCEETKEGMKVRINGYDKEKHIICLKVK
;
A
#
# COMPACT_ATOMS: atom_id res chain seq x y z
N PHE A 1 -20.77 -16.50 -5.67
CA PHE A 1 -21.04 -17.63 -4.76
C PHE A 1 -21.25 -17.05 -3.36
N ASN A 2 -22.49 -16.83 -2.95
CA ASN A 2 -22.83 -16.60 -1.54
C ASN A 2 -23.02 -17.98 -0.87
N GLY A 3 -21.90 -18.71 -0.68
CA GLY A 3 -21.91 -19.97 0.05
C GLY A 3 -22.01 -19.72 1.55
N LEU A 4 -22.83 -20.50 2.24
CA LEU A 4 -23.01 -20.50 3.69
C LEU A 4 -21.72 -20.88 4.49
N TYR A 5 -20.63 -21.20 3.80
CA TYR A 5 -19.39 -21.76 4.38
C TYR A 5 -18.16 -21.17 3.67
N HIS A 6 -17.86 -19.91 3.88
CA HIS A 6 -16.59 -19.30 3.48
C HIS A 6 -16.12 -18.33 4.55
N ASP A 7 -14.82 -18.32 4.80
CA ASP A 7 -14.18 -17.44 5.78
C ASP A 7 -13.75 -16.11 5.14
N PHE A 8 -13.46 -16.12 3.82
CA PHE A 8 -13.09 -14.94 3.03
C PHE A 8 -13.42 -15.17 1.55
N SER A 9 -13.46 -14.10 0.77
CA SER A 9 -13.63 -14.15 -0.67
C SER A 9 -12.31 -13.91 -1.40
N THR A 10 -12.11 -14.57 -2.54
CA THR A 10 -10.92 -14.40 -3.40
C THR A 10 -11.29 -13.66 -4.68
N LYS A 11 -10.43 -12.77 -5.12
CA LYS A 11 -10.56 -12.00 -6.37
C LYS A 11 -9.28 -12.10 -7.17
N GLU A 12 -9.39 -12.37 -8.46
CA GLU A 12 -8.25 -12.42 -9.36
C GLU A 12 -8.17 -11.14 -10.18
N TYR A 13 -7.02 -10.44 -10.14
CA TYR A 13 -6.72 -9.22 -10.92
C TYR A 13 -7.73 -8.07 -10.78
N LYS A 14 -8.69 -8.14 -9.87
CA LYS A 14 -9.70 -7.10 -9.67
C LYS A 14 -9.62 -6.58 -8.24
N GLN A 15 -9.45 -5.29 -8.11
CA GLN A 15 -9.79 -4.62 -6.85
C GLN A 15 -11.29 -4.80 -6.62
N GLY A 16 -11.66 -5.23 -5.42
CA GLY A 16 -13.06 -5.50 -5.13
C GLY A 16 -13.87 -4.23 -4.96
N GLU A 17 -15.18 -4.35 -5.17
CA GLU A 17 -16.08 -3.43 -4.51
C GLU A 17 -15.86 -3.59 -3.01
N ALA A 18 -15.55 -2.47 -2.34
CA ALA A 18 -15.13 -2.43 -0.96
C ALA A 18 -16.22 -2.95 -0.01
N ASN A 19 -16.29 -4.26 0.18
CA ASN A 19 -16.98 -4.82 1.32
C ASN A 19 -15.99 -4.93 2.48
N ARG A 20 -15.66 -3.80 3.09
CA ARG A 20 -14.69 -3.71 4.20
C ARG A 20 -15.12 -4.49 5.46
N LYS A 21 -16.34 -5.04 5.47
CA LYS A 21 -16.87 -5.85 6.57
C LYS A 21 -16.38 -7.30 6.52
N GLU A 22 -16.03 -7.80 5.33
CA GLU A 22 -15.58 -9.17 5.13
C GLU A 22 -14.12 -9.18 4.70
N LYS A 23 -13.38 -10.18 5.16
CA LYS A 23 -12.01 -10.41 4.69
C LYS A 23 -12.05 -10.91 3.25
N TRP A 24 -11.08 -10.46 2.47
CA TRP A 24 -10.91 -10.90 1.10
C TRP A 24 -9.43 -11.01 0.73
N GLU A 25 -9.15 -11.71 -0.35
CA GLU A 25 -7.80 -11.89 -0.85
C GLU A 25 -7.74 -11.50 -2.31
N MET A 26 -6.76 -10.65 -2.63
CA MET A 26 -6.37 -10.34 -4.00
C MET A 26 -5.33 -11.36 -4.43
N CYS A 27 -5.67 -12.22 -5.41
CA CYS A 27 -4.74 -13.13 -6.04
C CYS A 27 -4.37 -12.61 -7.43
N ARG A 28 -3.08 -12.38 -7.70
CA ARG A 28 -2.60 -12.03 -9.04
C ARG A 28 -1.15 -12.40 -9.26
N GLY A 29 -0.79 -12.62 -10.53
CA GLY A 29 0.60 -12.68 -10.97
C GLY A 29 1.27 -11.30 -11.02
N MET A 30 2.59 -11.27 -11.08
CA MET A 30 3.34 -10.05 -11.34
C MET A 30 3.16 -9.53 -12.76
N GLY A 31 2.89 -10.41 -13.70
CA GLY A 31 2.61 -10.11 -15.10
C GLY A 31 1.19 -10.48 -15.51
N LEU A 32 1.03 -10.79 -16.77
CA LEU A 32 -0.25 -11.16 -17.38
C LEU A 32 -0.62 -12.64 -17.17
N SER A 33 0.35 -13.47 -16.77
CA SER A 33 0.15 -14.89 -16.52
C SER A 33 0.52 -15.29 -15.09
N PHE A 34 -0.11 -16.34 -14.58
CA PHE A 34 0.24 -16.93 -13.27
C PHE A 34 1.49 -17.82 -13.36
N GLY A 35 1.66 -18.54 -14.47
CA GLY A 35 2.83 -19.39 -14.70
C GLY A 35 3.99 -18.64 -15.35
N TYR A 36 5.16 -19.29 -15.40
CA TYR A 36 6.28 -18.79 -16.17
C TYR A 36 5.92 -18.65 -17.65
N ASN A 37 6.20 -17.50 -18.20
CA ASN A 37 6.03 -17.20 -19.61
C ASN A 37 7.32 -16.57 -20.14
N GLU A 38 8.07 -17.30 -20.97
CA GLU A 38 9.34 -16.85 -21.55
C GLU A 38 9.20 -15.65 -22.50
N ASN A 39 7.96 -15.40 -22.98
CA ASN A 39 7.66 -14.27 -23.87
C ASN A 39 7.18 -13.03 -23.10
N GLU A 40 7.07 -13.09 -21.76
CA GLU A 40 6.64 -11.97 -20.94
C GLU A 40 7.83 -11.08 -20.62
N GLY A 41 7.86 -9.90 -21.23
CA GLY A 41 8.90 -8.90 -21.02
C GLY A 41 8.70 -8.05 -19.79
N ASP A 42 9.71 -7.24 -19.47
CA ASP A 42 9.70 -6.31 -18.31
C ASP A 42 8.55 -5.30 -18.36
N ASP A 43 8.16 -4.86 -19.54
CA ASP A 43 7.05 -3.95 -19.81
C ASP A 43 5.66 -4.53 -19.53
N GLN A 44 5.56 -5.85 -19.41
CA GLN A 44 4.32 -6.56 -19.07
C GLN A 44 4.20 -6.86 -17.57
N LEU A 45 5.25 -6.62 -16.81
CA LEU A 45 5.24 -6.80 -15.37
C LEU A 45 4.76 -5.54 -14.66
N ILE A 46 4.05 -5.72 -13.54
CA ILE A 46 3.63 -4.59 -12.70
C ILE A 46 4.85 -3.79 -12.25
N SER A 47 4.79 -2.47 -12.34
CA SER A 47 5.88 -1.61 -11.86
C SER A 47 6.02 -1.67 -10.33
N VAL A 48 7.20 -1.31 -9.80
CA VAL A 48 7.40 -1.28 -8.33
C VAL A 48 6.44 -0.28 -7.65
N PRO A 49 6.23 0.95 -8.16
CA PRO A 49 5.24 1.87 -7.59
C PRO A 49 3.83 1.27 -7.56
N ASP A 50 3.39 0.69 -8.69
CA ASP A 50 2.05 0.09 -8.78
C ASP A 50 1.90 -1.15 -7.88
N LEU A 51 2.97 -1.91 -7.67
CA LEU A 51 2.98 -3.05 -6.75
C LEU A 51 2.82 -2.61 -5.29
N ILE A 52 3.52 -1.54 -4.89
CA ILE A 52 3.39 -0.94 -3.55
C ILE A 52 1.97 -0.36 -3.39
N HIS A 53 1.48 0.39 -4.39
CA HIS A 53 0.10 0.90 -4.40
C HIS A 53 -0.91 -0.23 -4.23
N LEU A 54 -0.78 -1.30 -5.01
CA LEU A 54 -1.67 -2.46 -4.94
C LEU A 54 -1.72 -3.08 -3.53
N LEU A 55 -0.56 -3.25 -2.89
CA LEU A 55 -0.48 -3.78 -1.52
C LEU A 55 -1.19 -2.84 -0.54
N VAL A 56 -0.85 -1.55 -0.56
CA VAL A 56 -1.42 -0.55 0.35
C VAL A 56 -2.94 -0.44 0.15
N ALA A 57 -3.41 -0.32 -1.08
CA ALA A 57 -4.83 -0.23 -1.39
C ALA A 57 -5.60 -1.49 -0.93
N THR A 58 -5.02 -2.69 -1.19
CA THR A 58 -5.64 -3.96 -0.79
C THR A 58 -5.78 -4.08 0.72
N VAL A 59 -4.71 -3.79 1.48
CA VAL A 59 -4.72 -3.90 2.95
C VAL A 59 -5.62 -2.84 3.58
N SER A 60 -5.61 -1.60 3.07
CA SER A 60 -6.50 -0.52 3.51
C SER A 60 -7.97 -0.85 3.31
N ASP A 61 -8.28 -1.71 2.36
CA ASP A 61 -9.64 -2.17 2.04
C ASP A 61 -10.00 -3.53 2.68
N ASN A 62 -9.32 -3.89 3.77
CA ASN A 62 -9.51 -5.13 4.52
C ASN A 62 -9.14 -6.42 3.77
N GLY A 63 -8.31 -6.31 2.73
CA GLY A 63 -7.84 -7.43 1.92
C GLY A 63 -6.43 -7.90 2.30
N ASN A 64 -6.07 -9.08 1.81
CA ASN A 64 -4.70 -9.59 1.77
C ASN A 64 -4.24 -9.71 0.32
N LEU A 65 -2.97 -9.46 0.07
CA LEU A 65 -2.38 -9.65 -1.25
C LEU A 65 -1.67 -10.98 -1.32
N LEU A 66 -2.14 -11.88 -2.20
CA LEU A 66 -1.44 -13.08 -2.62
C LEU A 66 -0.77 -12.79 -3.97
N LEU A 67 0.50 -12.42 -3.93
CA LEU A 67 1.30 -12.12 -5.11
C LEU A 67 1.98 -13.37 -5.62
N ASN A 68 1.59 -13.83 -6.81
CA ASN A 68 2.13 -15.02 -7.42
C ASN A 68 3.36 -14.69 -8.30
N ILE A 69 4.35 -15.55 -8.26
CA ILE A 69 5.51 -15.56 -9.15
C ILE A 69 5.44 -16.76 -10.09
N GLY A 70 6.06 -16.66 -11.27
CA GLY A 70 6.16 -17.75 -12.24
C GLY A 70 7.59 -18.32 -12.28
N PRO A 71 7.94 -19.35 -11.48
CA PRO A 71 9.28 -19.93 -11.49
C PRO A 71 9.65 -20.51 -12.85
N LYS A 72 10.91 -20.34 -13.26
CA LYS A 72 11.49 -20.98 -14.44
C LYS A 72 11.51 -22.51 -14.28
N PRO A 73 11.70 -23.29 -15.38
CA PRO A 73 11.76 -24.76 -15.30
C PRO A 73 12.86 -25.31 -14.38
N ASP A 74 13.92 -24.55 -14.12
CA ASP A 74 14.99 -24.89 -13.18
C ASP A 74 14.67 -24.54 -11.71
N GLY A 75 13.48 -23.97 -11.45
CA GLY A 75 13.02 -23.57 -10.13
C GLY A 75 13.47 -22.17 -9.69
N THR A 76 14.23 -21.44 -10.50
CA THR A 76 14.63 -20.07 -10.19
C THR A 76 13.52 -19.06 -10.49
N ILE A 77 13.52 -17.95 -9.76
CA ILE A 77 12.62 -16.81 -10.04
C ILE A 77 13.19 -16.01 -11.21
N PRO A 78 12.38 -15.56 -12.19
CA PRO A 78 12.84 -14.64 -13.21
C PRO A 78 13.41 -13.36 -12.62
N ASP A 79 14.57 -12.92 -13.12
CA ASP A 79 15.35 -11.81 -12.54
C ASP A 79 14.52 -10.51 -12.38
N GLU A 80 13.63 -10.23 -13.35
CA GLU A 80 12.80 -9.04 -13.31
C GLU A 80 11.67 -9.14 -12.26
N GLN A 81 11.18 -10.34 -11.96
CA GLN A 81 10.26 -10.57 -10.85
C GLN A 81 10.98 -10.50 -9.50
N GLU A 82 12.19 -11.07 -9.40
CA GLU A 82 13.01 -10.99 -8.19
C GLU A 82 13.36 -9.55 -7.81
N LYS A 83 13.76 -8.72 -8.78
CA LYS A 83 14.02 -7.29 -8.56
C LYS A 83 12.83 -6.56 -7.92
N ARG A 84 11.62 -6.85 -8.39
CA ARG A 84 10.38 -6.25 -7.86
C ARG A 84 10.07 -6.72 -6.45
N LEU A 85 10.25 -8.02 -6.17
CA LEU A 85 10.09 -8.57 -4.82
C LEU A 85 11.08 -7.92 -3.83
N LEU A 86 12.36 -7.79 -4.23
CA LEU A 86 13.38 -7.16 -3.41
C LEU A 86 13.09 -5.68 -3.17
N ALA A 87 12.57 -4.97 -4.18
CA ALA A 87 12.18 -3.57 -4.02
C ALA A 87 10.98 -3.43 -3.08
N LEU A 88 9.94 -4.27 -3.22
CA LEU A 88 8.83 -4.32 -2.28
C LEU A 88 9.29 -4.67 -0.86
N GLY A 89 10.21 -5.63 -0.73
CA GLY A 89 10.81 -6.02 0.56
C GLY A 89 11.49 -4.83 1.25
N LYS A 90 12.32 -4.07 0.54
CA LYS A 90 12.96 -2.85 1.07
C LYS A 90 11.96 -1.79 1.52
N TRP A 91 10.89 -1.60 0.76
CA TRP A 91 9.82 -0.69 1.16
C TRP A 91 9.10 -1.17 2.44
N LEU A 92 8.86 -2.50 2.56
CA LEU A 92 8.26 -3.12 3.73
C LEU A 92 9.16 -3.10 4.98
N GLU A 93 10.49 -3.14 4.84
CA GLU A 93 11.42 -2.95 5.97
C GLU A 93 11.20 -1.61 6.68
N ILE A 94 10.77 -0.58 5.94
CA ILE A 94 10.51 0.76 6.48
C ILE A 94 9.03 0.89 6.91
N ASN A 95 8.10 0.51 6.04
CA ASN A 95 6.68 0.85 6.17
C ASN A 95 5.82 -0.32 6.67
N GLY A 96 6.40 -1.49 6.88
CA GLY A 96 5.68 -2.74 7.17
C GLY A 96 4.90 -2.73 8.49
N GLU A 97 5.25 -1.87 9.45
CA GLU A 97 4.46 -1.71 10.68
C GLU A 97 3.01 -1.30 10.38
N GLY A 98 2.81 -0.46 9.36
CA GLY A 98 1.48 -0.06 8.89
C GLY A 98 0.76 -1.11 8.03
N ILE A 99 1.41 -2.22 7.68
CA ILE A 99 0.86 -3.29 6.84
C ILE A 99 0.57 -4.55 7.67
N TYR A 100 1.58 -5.05 8.42
CA TYR A 100 1.48 -6.33 9.10
C TYR A 100 0.60 -6.26 10.35
N ASP A 101 -0.26 -7.28 10.51
CA ASP A 101 -1.19 -7.41 11.63
C ASP A 101 -2.15 -6.21 11.78
N THR A 102 -2.44 -5.53 10.68
CA THR A 102 -3.39 -4.41 10.64
C THR A 102 -4.76 -4.86 10.15
N SER A 103 -5.74 -4.01 10.36
CA SER A 103 -7.08 -4.09 9.79
C SER A 103 -7.41 -2.79 9.07
N CYS A 104 -8.48 -2.78 8.28
CA CYS A 104 -8.97 -1.54 7.69
C CYS A 104 -9.39 -0.56 8.80
N SER A 105 -9.06 0.70 8.61
CA SER A 105 -9.49 1.80 9.49
C SER A 105 -10.95 2.18 9.24
N ALA A 106 -11.56 2.91 10.18
CA ALA A 106 -12.85 3.59 9.95
C ALA A 106 -12.73 4.73 8.93
N HIS A 107 -11.53 5.31 8.76
CA HIS A 107 -11.25 6.27 7.69
C HIS A 107 -11.23 5.56 6.35
N LEU A 108 -11.84 6.18 5.34
CA LEU A 108 -11.86 5.68 3.97
C LEU A 108 -10.67 6.25 3.18
N PRO A 109 -10.15 5.51 2.20
CA PRO A 109 -9.22 6.09 1.23
C PRO A 109 -9.84 7.32 0.57
N GLU A 110 -9.05 8.38 0.42
CA GLU A 110 -9.52 9.65 -0.14
C GLU A 110 -8.42 10.34 -0.94
N THR A 111 -8.82 11.24 -1.83
CA THR A 111 -7.90 12.11 -2.56
C THR A 111 -7.81 13.44 -1.81
N ALA A 112 -6.64 13.75 -1.28
CA ALA A 112 -6.30 15.08 -0.81
C ALA A 112 -5.98 15.99 -2.02
N GLY A 113 -5.86 17.28 -1.82
CA GLY A 113 -5.53 18.21 -2.91
C GLY A 113 -4.29 17.79 -3.71
N ASP A 114 -4.17 18.28 -4.94
CA ASP A 114 -3.02 18.08 -5.84
C ASP A 114 -2.74 16.62 -6.26
N GLY A 115 -3.76 15.75 -6.25
CA GLY A 115 -3.64 14.35 -6.68
C GLY A 115 -3.02 13.43 -5.64
N VAL A 116 -2.77 13.90 -4.43
CA VAL A 116 -2.30 13.07 -3.31
C VAL A 116 -3.41 12.13 -2.88
N GLN A 117 -3.09 10.85 -2.74
CA GLN A 117 -4.01 9.83 -2.25
C GLN A 117 -3.62 9.40 -0.83
N LEU A 118 -4.64 9.20 0.00
CA LEU A 118 -4.52 8.78 1.38
C LEU A 118 -5.17 7.40 1.56
N PHE A 119 -4.45 6.48 2.22
CA PHE A 119 -4.96 5.18 2.60
C PHE A 119 -4.76 4.98 4.10
N PHE A 120 -5.61 4.18 4.72
CA PHE A 120 -5.63 4.06 6.18
C PHE A 120 -5.70 2.61 6.62
N THR A 121 -4.84 2.25 7.57
CA THR A 121 -4.92 0.98 8.31
C THR A 121 -4.92 1.26 9.80
N ALA A 122 -5.32 0.29 10.59
CA ALA A 122 -5.34 0.41 12.05
C ALA A 122 -4.80 -0.87 12.71
N LYS A 123 -4.08 -0.69 13.82
CA LYS A 123 -3.60 -1.77 14.66
C LYS A 123 -3.80 -1.37 16.13
N GLU A 124 -4.66 -2.09 16.83
CA GLU A 124 -5.08 -1.74 18.19
C GLU A 124 -5.62 -0.29 18.26
N LYS A 125 -4.87 0.62 18.90
CA LYS A 125 -5.22 2.04 19.01
C LYS A 125 -4.50 2.93 18.01
N ASP A 126 -3.55 2.39 17.27
CA ASP A 126 -2.71 3.14 16.35
C ASP A 126 -3.39 3.23 14.97
N LEU A 127 -3.38 4.41 14.38
CA LEU A 127 -3.82 4.68 13.01
C LEU A 127 -2.58 4.90 12.15
N TYR A 128 -2.54 4.25 11.00
CA TYR A 128 -1.50 4.46 10.00
C TYR A 128 -2.09 5.13 8.78
N VAL A 129 -1.38 6.13 8.27
CA VAL A 129 -1.78 6.90 7.08
C VAL A 129 -0.70 6.74 6.02
N PHE A 130 -1.05 6.14 4.91
CA PHE A 130 -0.19 6.06 3.74
C PHE A 130 -0.50 7.23 2.81
N ILE A 131 0.55 7.89 2.34
CA ILE A 131 0.48 9.07 1.50
C ILE A 131 1.19 8.77 0.19
N GLU A 132 0.45 8.80 -0.90
CA GLU A 132 0.90 8.59 -2.26
C GLU A 132 0.75 9.87 -3.09
N GLY A 133 1.58 10.05 -4.11
CA GLY A 133 1.48 11.17 -5.03
C GLY A 133 2.24 12.43 -4.59
N LEU A 134 3.11 12.32 -3.59
CA LEU A 134 4.03 13.41 -3.25
C LEU A 134 4.99 13.69 -4.40
N SER A 135 5.28 14.95 -4.68
CA SER A 135 6.03 15.34 -5.89
C SER A 135 7.23 16.23 -5.62
N GLN A 136 7.29 16.84 -4.45
CA GLN A 136 8.33 17.80 -4.06
C GLN A 136 9.18 17.24 -2.92
N GLU A 137 10.38 17.79 -2.71
CA GLU A 137 11.20 17.50 -1.52
C GLU A 137 10.47 17.94 -0.24
N GLU A 138 9.76 19.06 -0.30
CA GLU A 138 8.89 19.55 0.77
C GLU A 138 7.43 19.51 0.30
N ASN A 139 6.59 18.80 1.06
CA ASN A 139 5.17 18.67 0.78
C ASN A 139 4.35 19.08 2.00
N THR A 140 3.14 19.57 1.75
CA THR A 140 2.16 19.83 2.80
C THR A 140 0.85 19.15 2.43
N VAL A 141 0.37 18.25 3.30
CA VAL A 141 -0.83 17.44 3.09
C VAL A 141 -1.81 17.67 4.23
N LEU A 142 -3.08 17.87 3.91
CA LEU A 142 -4.16 17.83 4.89
C LEU A 142 -4.68 16.39 4.96
N ILE A 143 -4.76 15.84 6.18
CA ILE A 143 -5.37 14.53 6.46
C ILE A 143 -6.72 14.82 7.15
N PRO A 144 -7.84 14.76 6.41
CA PRO A 144 -9.13 15.19 6.92
C PRO A 144 -9.62 14.30 8.07
N GLY A 145 -10.28 14.90 9.04
CA GLY A 145 -10.90 14.20 10.17
C GLY A 145 -9.93 13.56 11.17
N VAL A 146 -8.63 13.54 10.88
CA VAL A 146 -7.58 13.01 11.77
C VAL A 146 -7.07 14.13 12.67
N LYS A 147 -6.89 13.84 13.95
CA LYS A 147 -6.39 14.78 14.97
C LYS A 147 -5.18 14.19 15.68
N GLY A 148 -4.47 15.04 16.42
CA GLY A 148 -3.28 14.66 17.18
C GLY A 148 -1.99 14.97 16.46
N SER A 149 -1.00 14.12 16.61
CA SER A 149 0.31 14.22 15.97
C SER A 149 0.61 12.93 15.19
N ALA A 150 1.55 13.02 14.28
CA ALA A 150 2.04 11.84 13.56
C ALA A 150 3.57 11.82 13.53
N GLU A 151 4.10 10.62 13.48
CA GLU A 151 5.51 10.37 13.18
C GLU A 151 5.63 9.54 11.91
N THR A 152 6.72 9.72 11.20
CA THR A 152 7.03 8.88 10.03
C THR A 152 7.72 7.59 10.46
N LEU A 153 7.44 6.49 9.76
CA LEU A 153 8.19 5.24 9.91
C LEU A 153 9.57 5.32 9.20
N ASP A 154 9.71 6.22 8.24
CA ASP A 154 10.98 6.49 7.55
C ASP A 154 11.80 7.55 8.29
N SER A 155 12.85 7.12 8.98
CA SER A 155 13.74 7.99 9.77
C SER A 155 14.48 9.06 8.95
N THR A 156 14.50 8.95 7.62
CA THR A 156 15.13 9.95 6.73
C THR A 156 14.23 11.16 6.47
N LEU A 157 12.91 11.02 6.75
CA LEU A 157 11.93 12.10 6.61
C LEU A 157 11.81 12.90 7.90
N LYS A 158 11.44 14.16 7.76
CA LYS A 158 11.06 15.03 8.88
C LYS A 158 9.60 15.43 8.73
N VAL A 159 8.81 15.18 9.76
CA VAL A 159 7.38 15.45 9.78
C VAL A 159 7.05 16.46 10.87
N GLN A 160 6.22 17.46 10.52
CA GLN A 160 5.66 18.42 11.45
C GLN A 160 4.14 18.45 11.27
N CYS A 161 3.41 18.36 12.38
CA CYS A 161 1.95 18.31 12.38
C CYS A 161 1.37 19.59 13.01
N GLU A 162 0.27 20.06 12.42
CA GLU A 162 -0.54 21.16 12.92
C GLU A 162 -2.00 20.72 12.92
N GLU A 163 -2.67 20.78 14.06
CA GLU A 163 -4.09 20.46 14.16
C GLU A 163 -4.93 21.63 13.63
N THR A 164 -5.87 21.33 12.74
CA THR A 164 -6.80 22.30 12.16
C THR A 164 -8.26 21.90 12.43
N LYS A 165 -9.21 22.76 12.06
CA LYS A 165 -10.64 22.45 12.17
C LYS A 165 -11.06 21.29 11.23
N GLU A 166 -10.36 21.12 10.11
CA GLU A 166 -10.68 20.15 9.08
C GLU A 166 -9.97 18.82 9.29
N GLY A 167 -8.87 18.80 10.04
CA GLY A 167 -8.05 17.63 10.29
C GLY A 167 -6.62 17.99 10.66
N MET A 168 -5.69 17.08 10.44
CA MET A 168 -4.26 17.26 10.69
C MET A 168 -3.54 17.70 9.41
N LYS A 169 -2.92 18.86 9.46
CA LYS A 169 -2.03 19.35 8.40
C LYS A 169 -0.61 18.86 8.68
N VAL A 170 -0.04 18.15 7.72
CA VAL A 170 1.29 17.54 7.86
C VAL A 170 2.24 18.15 6.85
N ARG A 171 3.36 18.68 7.33
CA ARG A 171 4.49 19.11 6.50
C ARG A 171 5.55 18.02 6.52
N ILE A 172 5.96 17.57 5.34
CA ILE A 172 6.89 16.47 5.11
C ILE A 172 8.10 17.02 4.35
N ASN A 173 9.30 16.85 4.91
CA ASN A 173 10.56 17.28 4.32
C ASN A 173 11.48 16.08 4.11
N GLY A 174 12.28 16.11 3.04
CA GLY A 174 13.24 15.07 2.67
C GLY A 174 12.62 13.95 1.82
N TYR A 175 11.44 14.19 1.24
CA TYR A 175 10.84 13.24 0.31
C TYR A 175 11.62 13.21 -1.01
N ASP A 176 11.83 12.00 -1.52
CA ASP A 176 12.24 11.75 -2.89
C ASP A 176 11.29 10.70 -3.54
N LYS A 177 11.26 10.68 -4.87
CA LYS A 177 10.31 9.86 -5.62
C LYS A 177 10.55 8.35 -5.49
N GLU A 178 11.75 7.94 -5.11
CA GLU A 178 12.10 6.53 -4.91
C GLU A 178 11.38 5.93 -3.68
N LYS A 179 10.84 6.78 -2.81
CA LYS A 179 10.06 6.35 -1.64
C LYS A 179 8.65 5.90 -2.02
N HIS A 180 8.14 6.32 -3.17
CA HIS A 180 6.80 6.03 -3.72
C HIS A 180 5.67 6.42 -2.75
N ILE A 181 5.33 5.55 -1.81
CA ILE A 181 4.33 5.76 -0.75
C ILE A 181 5.07 5.80 0.59
N ILE A 182 4.75 6.79 1.42
CA ILE A 182 5.26 6.88 2.79
C ILE A 182 4.17 6.54 3.80
N CYS A 183 4.56 6.05 4.96
CA CYS A 183 3.64 5.73 6.05
C CYS A 183 3.89 6.61 7.27
N LEU A 184 2.82 7.19 7.79
CA LEU A 184 2.79 7.90 9.06
C LEU A 184 2.02 7.10 10.10
N LYS A 185 2.53 7.08 11.33
CA LYS A 185 1.85 6.58 12.51
C LYS A 185 1.26 7.75 13.28
N VAL A 186 -0.05 7.77 13.47
CA VAL A 186 -0.77 8.80 14.22
C VAL A 186 -0.79 8.44 15.71
N LYS A 187 -0.55 9.43 16.56
CA LYS A 187 -0.54 9.32 18.03
C LYS A 187 -1.68 10.10 18.66
#